data_835d9379b76061e657b38a1c6d62d8d7
#
_entry.id   835d9379b76061e657b38a1c6d62d8d7
#
_cell.length_a   1.000
_cell.length_b   1.000
_cell.length_c   1.000
_cell.angle_alpha   90.00
_cell.angle_beta   90.00
_cell.angle_gamma   90.00
#
_symmetry.space_group_name_H-M   'P 1'
#
loop_
_entity.id
_entity.type
_entity.pdbx_description
1 polymer ?
#
loop_
_entity_poly.entity_id
_entity_poly.type
_entity_poly.pdbx_seq_one_letter_code
_entity_poly.pdbx_strand_id
1 'polypeptide(L)' 'MQIVEKKAKTVDLALAALMQELGVTDPNQMEYEVVDEGAKGFLGFGSRDAVVRGQ' A
#
# COMPACT_ATOMS: atom_id res chain seq x y z
N MET A 1 -1.14 -17.02 10.32
CA MET A 1 -0.62 -16.11 9.28
C MET A 1 -1.65 -15.03 9.01
N GLN A 2 -1.26 -13.79 9.08
CA GLN A 2 -2.20 -12.68 9.04
C GLN A 2 -1.86 -11.76 7.88
N ILE A 3 -2.84 -11.49 7.04
CA ILE A 3 -2.67 -10.59 5.91
C ILE A 3 -3.19 -9.22 6.31
N VAL A 4 -2.38 -8.20 6.11
CA VAL A 4 -2.70 -6.82 6.44
C VAL A 4 -2.82 -6.03 5.14
N GLU A 5 -3.87 -5.24 5.02
CA GLU A 5 -4.10 -4.39 3.87
C GLU A 5 -4.05 -2.93 4.31
N LYS A 6 -3.34 -2.12 3.55
CA LYS A 6 -3.21 -0.69 3.82
C LYS A 6 -3.53 0.13 2.59
N LYS A 7 -4.12 1.27 2.81
CA LYS A 7 -4.46 2.23 1.76
C LYS A 7 -3.76 3.54 2.03
N ALA A 8 -3.30 4.18 0.98
CA ALA A 8 -2.73 5.51 1.06
C ALA A 8 -2.84 6.17 -0.30
N LYS A 9 -2.42 7.42 -0.41
CA LYS A 9 -2.51 8.15 -1.66
C LYS A 9 -1.58 7.61 -2.74
N THR A 10 -0.46 7.02 -2.32
CA THR A 10 0.51 6.42 -3.24
C THR A 10 0.92 5.05 -2.74
N VAL A 11 1.49 4.25 -3.65
CA VAL A 11 2.01 2.93 -3.28
C VAL A 11 3.10 3.07 -2.22
N ASP A 12 3.98 4.06 -2.36
CA ASP A 12 5.06 4.26 -1.39
C ASP A 12 4.52 4.51 0.01
N LEU A 13 3.50 5.35 0.12
CA LEU A 13 2.89 5.65 1.40
C LEU A 13 2.15 4.44 1.97
N ALA A 14 1.44 3.71 1.11
CA ALA A 14 0.73 2.51 1.54
C ALA A 14 1.70 1.44 2.02
N LEU A 15 2.81 1.26 1.29
CA LEU A 15 3.83 0.31 1.65
C LEU A 15 4.49 0.68 2.98
N ALA A 16 4.78 1.96 3.18
CA ALA A 16 5.35 2.43 4.44
C ALA A 16 4.41 2.14 5.61
N ALA A 17 3.13 2.35 5.43
CA ALA A 17 2.14 2.05 6.46
C ALA A 17 2.09 0.55 6.75
N LEU A 18 2.16 -0.27 5.70
CA LEU A 18 2.17 -1.72 5.85
C LEU A 18 3.40 -2.19 6.62
N MET A 19 4.56 -1.67 6.27
CA MET A 19 5.81 -2.02 6.94
C MET A 19 5.76 -1.67 8.42
N GLN A 20 5.20 -0.50 8.73
CA GLN A 20 5.05 -0.06 10.11
C GLN A 20 4.13 -0.99 10.89
N GLU A 21 3.04 -1.41 10.28
CA GLU A 21 2.09 -2.31 10.90
C GLU A 21 2.71 -3.69 11.17
N LEU A 22 3.51 -4.17 10.24
CA LEU A 22 4.17 -5.48 10.37
C LEU A 22 5.46 -5.43 11.19
N GLY A 23 5.94 -4.22 11.51
CA GLY A 23 7.15 -4.06 12.29
C GLY A 23 8.43 -4.39 11.53
N VAL A 24 8.42 -4.24 10.22
CA VAL A 24 9.61 -4.49 9.40
C VAL A 24 10.21 -3.17 8.93
N THR A 25 11.51 -3.18 8.69
CA THR A 25 12.23 -1.98 8.26
C THR A 25 12.63 -2.02 6.78
N ASP A 26 12.47 -3.17 6.15
CA ASP A 26 12.86 -3.38 4.75
C ASP A 26 11.74 -4.16 4.06
N PRO A 27 11.24 -3.69 2.90
CA PRO A 27 10.20 -4.43 2.18
C PRO A 27 10.61 -5.85 1.79
N ASN A 28 11.90 -6.12 1.69
CA ASN A 28 12.38 -7.47 1.40
C ASN A 28 12.17 -8.44 2.57
N GLN A 29 11.84 -7.94 3.75
CA GLN A 29 11.58 -8.75 4.93
C GLN A 29 10.16 -9.26 5.01
N MET A 30 9.33 -8.88 4.05
CA MET A 30 7.92 -9.28 4.04
C MET A 30 7.49 -9.63 2.62
N GLU A 31 6.41 -10.38 2.53
CA GLU A 31 5.76 -10.62 1.25
C GLU A 31 4.61 -9.64 1.10
N TYR A 32 4.54 -8.99 -0.03
CA TYR A 32 3.48 -8.04 -0.29
C TYR A 32 3.09 -8.05 -1.76
N GLU A 33 1.89 -7.54 -2.03
CA GLU A 33 1.47 -7.31 -3.39
C GLU A 33 0.75 -5.96 -3.47
N VAL A 34 0.84 -5.32 -4.60
CA VAL A 34 0.11 -4.09 -4.88
C VAL A 34 -1.24 -4.48 -5.45
N VAL A 35 -2.28 -4.26 -4.67
CA VAL A 35 -3.65 -4.58 -5.07
C VAL A 35 -4.17 -3.52 -6.03
N ASP A 36 -3.87 -2.25 -5.74
CA ASP A 36 -4.27 -1.13 -6.57
C ASP A 36 -3.15 -0.10 -6.50
N GLU A 37 -2.64 0.28 -7.65
CA GLU A 37 -1.57 1.28 -7.72
C GLU A 37 -2.07 2.69 -7.40
N GLY A 38 -3.37 2.85 -7.34
CA GLY A 38 -3.96 4.15 -7.19
C GLY A 38 -4.00 4.89 -8.51
N ALA A 39 -4.69 6.00 -8.53
CA ALA A 39 -4.77 6.84 -9.69
C ALA A 39 -4.93 8.28 -9.26
N LYS A 40 -4.18 9.18 -9.89
CA LYS A 40 -4.40 10.60 -9.74
C LYS A 40 -5.64 10.96 -10.55
N GLY A 41 -6.53 11.72 -9.93
CA GLY A 41 -7.71 12.17 -10.64
C GLY A 41 -7.33 13.05 -11.81
N PHE A 42 -8.01 12.86 -12.92
CA PHE A 42 -7.89 13.76 -14.07
C PHE A 42 -9.03 14.78 -13.96
N LEU A 43 -8.69 16.04 -13.89
CA LEU A 43 -9.67 17.13 -13.70
C LEU A 43 -10.52 16.89 -12.45
N GLY A 44 -9.96 16.28 -11.42
CA GLY A 44 -10.68 16.01 -10.19
C GLY A 44 -11.55 14.77 -10.18
N PHE A 45 -11.52 14.00 -11.25
CA PHE A 45 -12.32 12.78 -11.37
C PHE A 45 -11.45 11.54 -11.36
N GLY A 46 -11.95 10.47 -10.80
CA GLY A 46 -11.36 9.16 -10.91
C GLY A 46 -10.15 8.91 -10.02
N SER A 47 -9.90 9.75 -9.03
CA SER A 47 -8.80 9.49 -8.11
C SER A 47 -9.11 8.28 -7.23
N ARG A 48 -8.12 7.43 -7.05
CA ARG A 48 -8.23 6.24 -6.22
C ARG A 48 -7.00 6.14 -5.33
N ASP A 49 -7.21 5.59 -4.16
CA ASP A 49 -6.09 5.33 -3.25
C ASP A 49 -5.31 4.10 -3.72
N ALA A 50 -4.03 4.12 -3.46
CA ALA A 50 -3.21 2.93 -3.63
C ALA A 50 -3.50 1.96 -2.49
N VAL A 51 -3.52 0.68 -2.80
CA VAL A 51 -3.78 -0.38 -1.82
C VAL A 51 -2.68 -1.41 -1.93
N VAL A 52 -2.05 -1.72 -0.82
CA VAL A 52 -1.06 -2.80 -0.75
C VAL A 52 -1.49 -3.79 0.34
N ARG A 53 -1.12 -5.03 0.14
CA ARG A 53 -1.45 -6.10 1.05
C ARG A 53 -0.21 -6.94 1.28
N GLY A 54 0.04 -7.32 2.53
CA GLY A 54 1.22 -8.09 2.83
C GLY A 54 1.14 -8.84 4.14
N GLN A 55 2.16 -9.63 4.37
CA GLN A 55 2.29 -10.46 5.56
C GLN A 55 3.75 -10.67 5.95
#